data_7cede592d4612c3cf89a483bd9f067cf
#
_entry.id   7cede592d4612c3cf89a483bd9f067cf
#
_cell.length_a   1.000
_cell.length_b   1.000
_cell.length_c   1.000
_cell.angle_alpha   90.00
_cell.angle_beta   90.00
_cell.angle_gamma   90.00
#
_symmetry.space_group_name_H-M   'P 1'
#
loop_
_entity.id
_entity.type
_entity.pdbx_description
1 polymer ?
#
loop_
_entity_poly.entity_id
_entity_poly.type
_entity_poly.pdbx_seq_one_letter_code
_entity_poly.pdbx_strand_id
1 'polypeptide(L)'
;MTIDLERRRDQLVARVAELQWDLGGLVYEMAVRNQIEVEVLVKRAVALQDADAELSEVERIVRMEQTGTAGSCTSCGAPHSTGATFCWQCGQPLLQQVPSDAILRR
;
A
#
# COMPACT_ATOMS: atom_id res chain seq x y z
N MET A 1 -17.11 -9.44 -4.31
CA MET A 1 -16.01 -8.98 -3.47
C MET A 1 -14.92 -8.32 -4.30
N THR A 2 -14.41 -9.03 -5.31
CA THR A 2 -13.35 -8.47 -6.17
C THR A 2 -13.79 -7.19 -6.86
N ILE A 3 -15.04 -7.15 -7.32
CA ILE A 3 -15.57 -5.97 -8.01
C ILE A 3 -15.56 -4.77 -7.08
N ASP A 4 -15.94 -4.96 -5.82
CA ASP A 4 -15.97 -3.87 -4.86
C ASP A 4 -14.56 -3.37 -4.55
N LEU A 5 -13.59 -4.27 -4.48
CA LEU A 5 -12.21 -3.89 -4.22
C LEU A 5 -11.62 -3.14 -5.39
N GLU A 6 -11.94 -3.56 -6.62
CA GLU A 6 -11.47 -2.86 -7.80
C GLU A 6 -12.06 -1.46 -7.89
N ARG A 7 -13.32 -1.33 -7.54
CA ARG A 7 -13.95 -0.01 -7.49
C ARG A 7 -13.29 0.86 -6.42
N ARG A 8 -13.02 0.27 -5.26
CA ARG A 8 -12.34 1.01 -4.18
C ARG A 8 -10.96 1.44 -4.62
N ARG A 9 -10.23 0.56 -5.32
CA ARG A 9 -8.93 0.91 -5.86
C ARG A 9 -9.02 2.11 -6.78
N ASP A 10 -10.01 2.11 -7.70
CA ASP A 10 -10.15 3.21 -8.64
C ASP A 10 -10.47 4.52 -7.93
N GLN A 11 -11.31 4.46 -6.90
CA GLN A 11 -11.62 5.64 -6.10
C GLN A 11 -10.38 6.17 -5.40
N LEU A 12 -9.55 5.27 -4.88
CA LEU A 12 -8.33 5.67 -4.18
C LEU A 12 -7.28 6.22 -5.12
N VAL A 13 -7.17 5.66 -6.33
CA VAL A 13 -6.26 6.20 -7.34
C VAL A 13 -6.64 7.66 -7.65
N ALA A 14 -7.92 7.91 -7.84
CA ALA A 14 -8.39 9.27 -8.10
C ALA A 14 -8.14 10.17 -6.90
N ARG A 15 -8.37 9.66 -5.70
CA ARG A 15 -8.17 10.43 -4.47
C ARG A 15 -6.71 10.80 -4.27
N VAL A 16 -5.81 9.86 -4.49
CA VAL A 16 -4.37 10.13 -4.36
C VAL A 16 -3.95 11.19 -5.37
N ALA A 17 -4.40 11.06 -6.62
CA ALA A 17 -4.06 12.05 -7.64
C ALA A 17 -4.57 13.43 -7.27
N GLU A 18 -5.79 13.52 -6.74
CA GLU A 18 -6.38 14.78 -6.33
C GLU A 18 -5.57 15.41 -5.18
N LEU A 19 -5.21 14.59 -4.20
CA LEU A 19 -4.44 15.08 -3.06
C LEU A 19 -3.05 15.52 -3.47
N GLN A 20 -2.41 14.82 -4.42
CA GLN A 20 -1.12 15.23 -4.94
C GLN A 20 -1.20 16.56 -5.67
N TRP A 21 -2.24 16.72 -6.46
CA TRP A 21 -2.45 17.97 -7.19
C TRP A 21 -2.64 19.12 -6.22
N ASP A 22 -3.49 18.91 -5.20
CA ASP A 22 -3.75 19.95 -4.21
C ASP A 22 -2.49 20.32 -3.44
N LEU A 23 -1.70 19.33 -3.05
CA LEU A 23 -0.46 19.58 -2.32
C LEU A 23 0.52 20.36 -3.17
N GLY A 24 0.68 19.96 -4.43
CA GLY A 24 1.57 20.68 -5.35
C GLY A 24 1.15 22.11 -5.55
N GLY A 25 -0.16 22.34 -5.72
CA GLY A 25 -0.68 23.70 -5.86
C GLY A 25 -0.44 24.53 -4.62
N LEU A 26 -0.62 23.93 -3.44
CA LEU A 26 -0.40 24.61 -2.19
C LEU A 26 1.06 25.02 -2.03
N VAL A 27 1.98 24.11 -2.34
CA VAL A 27 3.42 24.42 -2.27
C VAL A 27 3.76 25.54 -3.24
N TYR A 28 3.22 25.49 -4.44
CA TYR A 28 3.48 26.54 -5.42
C TYR A 28 3.01 27.88 -4.93
N GLU A 29 1.79 27.95 -4.38
CA GLU A 29 1.25 29.21 -3.86
C GLU A 29 2.10 29.76 -2.71
N MET A 30 2.50 28.88 -1.82
CA MET A 30 3.35 29.29 -0.70
C MET A 30 4.70 29.82 -1.18
N ALA A 31 5.28 29.16 -2.19
CA ALA A 31 6.56 29.57 -2.72
C ALA A 31 6.45 30.93 -3.40
N VAL A 32 5.40 31.15 -4.17
CA VAL A 32 5.17 32.42 -4.86
C VAL A 32 5.04 33.56 -3.86
N ARG A 33 4.36 33.31 -2.75
CA ARG A 33 4.17 34.31 -1.72
C ARG A 33 5.30 34.41 -0.74
N ASN A 34 6.29 33.53 -0.89
CA ASN A 34 7.43 33.46 0.02
C ASN A 34 6.99 33.24 1.47
N GLN A 35 5.95 32.43 1.66
CA GLN A 35 5.41 32.09 2.97
C GLN A 35 5.20 30.59 3.05
N ILE A 36 6.20 29.87 3.53
CA ILE A 36 6.11 28.40 3.65
C ILE A 36 5.60 28.08 5.04
N GLU A 37 4.40 27.50 5.10
CA GLU A 37 3.78 27.10 6.37
C GLU A 37 3.90 25.58 6.48
N VAL A 38 4.93 25.15 7.14
CA VAL A 38 5.26 23.72 7.22
C VAL A 38 4.15 22.91 7.85
N GLU A 39 3.49 23.45 8.88
CA GLU A 39 2.42 22.70 9.54
C GLU A 39 1.28 22.36 8.59
N VAL A 40 0.92 23.30 7.73
CA VAL A 40 -0.13 23.07 6.74
C VAL A 40 0.30 22.00 5.75
N LEU A 41 1.55 22.07 5.29
CA LEU A 41 2.07 21.09 4.36
C LEU A 41 2.11 19.70 4.97
N VAL A 42 2.51 19.60 6.24
CA VAL A 42 2.56 18.32 6.92
C VAL A 42 1.15 17.70 7.01
N LYS A 43 0.15 18.50 7.36
CA LYS A 43 -1.22 18.00 7.46
C LYS A 43 -1.72 17.46 6.11
N ARG A 44 -1.42 18.20 5.03
CA ARG A 44 -1.83 17.75 3.70
C ARG A 44 -1.06 16.51 3.27
N ALA A 45 0.22 16.44 3.60
CA ALA A 45 1.03 15.28 3.28
C ALA A 45 0.55 14.03 4.03
N VAL A 46 0.11 14.19 5.28
CA VAL A 46 -0.41 13.07 6.05
C VAL A 46 -1.68 12.52 5.40
N ALA A 47 -2.57 13.40 4.94
CA ALA A 47 -3.79 12.97 4.26
C ALA A 47 -3.46 12.18 3.00
N LEU A 48 -2.48 12.65 2.23
CA LEU A 48 -2.03 11.95 1.03
C LEU A 48 -1.41 10.60 1.40
N GLN A 49 -0.60 10.57 2.43
CA GLN A 49 0.06 9.34 2.87
C GLN A 49 -0.97 8.30 3.30
N ASP A 50 -2.00 8.73 4.01
CA ASP A 50 -3.05 7.81 4.45
C ASP A 50 -3.79 7.21 3.25
N ALA A 51 -4.12 8.04 2.27
CA ALA A 51 -4.80 7.55 1.08
C ALA A 51 -3.89 6.62 0.28
N ASP A 52 -2.61 6.95 0.18
CA ASP A 52 -1.65 6.13 -0.53
C ASP A 52 -1.45 4.78 0.15
N ALA A 53 -1.41 4.76 1.48
CA ALA A 53 -1.27 3.53 2.23
C ALA A 53 -2.49 2.62 2.03
N GLU A 54 -3.68 3.20 2.04
CA GLU A 54 -4.89 2.43 1.80
C GLU A 54 -4.91 1.88 0.37
N LEU A 55 -4.49 2.68 -0.58
CA LEU A 55 -4.43 2.24 -1.98
C LEU A 55 -3.47 1.06 -2.13
N SER A 56 -2.30 1.15 -1.52
CA SER A 56 -1.32 0.06 -1.58
C SER A 56 -1.90 -1.23 -1.02
N GLU A 57 -2.62 -1.15 0.07
CA GLU A 57 -3.23 -2.32 0.68
C GLU A 57 -4.31 -2.92 -0.21
N VAL A 58 -5.16 -2.08 -0.77
CA VAL A 58 -6.22 -2.57 -1.66
C VAL A 58 -5.60 -3.20 -2.91
N GLU A 59 -4.59 -2.58 -3.47
CA GLU A 59 -3.92 -3.13 -4.65
C GLU A 59 -3.29 -4.48 -4.35
N ARG A 60 -2.73 -4.64 -3.17
CA ARG A 60 -2.15 -5.90 -2.76
C ARG A 60 -3.21 -7.00 -2.71
N ILE A 61 -4.37 -6.69 -2.13
CA ILE A 61 -5.45 -7.66 -2.01
C ILE A 61 -6.02 -8.02 -3.38
N VAL A 62 -6.23 -7.02 -4.23
CA VAL A 62 -6.74 -7.25 -5.58
C VAL A 62 -5.78 -8.17 -6.36
N ARG A 63 -4.48 -7.90 -6.23
CA ARG A 63 -3.49 -8.71 -6.93
C ARG A 63 -3.50 -10.14 -6.43
N MET A 64 -3.64 -10.32 -5.13
CA MET A 64 -3.73 -11.67 -4.56
C MET A 64 -4.93 -12.44 -5.10
N GLU A 65 -6.06 -11.77 -5.20
CA GLU A 65 -7.26 -12.42 -5.72
C GLU A 65 -7.16 -12.75 -7.20
N GLN A 66 -6.52 -11.88 -7.96
CA GLN A 66 -6.41 -12.07 -9.40
C GLN A 66 -5.40 -13.15 -9.77
N THR A 67 -4.33 -13.25 -9.01
CA THR A 67 -3.24 -14.17 -9.33
C THR A 67 -3.21 -15.42 -8.46
N GLY A 68 -4.01 -15.43 -7.38
CA GLY A 68 -3.97 -16.55 -6.44
C GLY A 68 -2.73 -16.57 -5.58
N THR A 69 -2.00 -15.46 -5.52
CA THR A 69 -0.79 -15.40 -4.70
C THR A 69 -1.07 -14.63 -3.42
N ALA A 70 -0.39 -15.06 -2.35
CA ALA A 70 -0.52 -14.44 -1.04
C ALA A 70 0.67 -13.57 -0.68
N GLY A 71 1.68 -13.54 -1.50
CA GLY A 71 2.86 -12.74 -1.25
C GLY A 71 4.06 -13.32 -1.97
N SER A 72 5.24 -12.82 -1.59
CA SER A 72 6.49 -13.26 -2.19
C SER A 72 7.41 -13.82 -1.14
N CYS A 73 8.19 -14.83 -1.53
CA CYS A 73 9.19 -15.41 -0.65
C CYS A 73 10.26 -14.38 -0.32
N THR A 74 10.61 -14.26 0.96
CA THR A 74 11.64 -13.29 1.37
C THR A 74 13.04 -13.73 0.98
N SER A 75 13.23 -15.04 0.70
CA SER A 75 14.53 -15.55 0.33
C SER A 75 14.82 -15.42 -1.16
N CYS A 76 13.88 -15.82 -2.00
CA CYS A 76 14.13 -15.82 -3.45
C CYS A 76 13.20 -14.92 -4.24
N GLY A 77 12.20 -14.34 -3.62
CA GLY A 77 11.28 -13.42 -4.29
C GLY A 77 10.18 -14.08 -5.10
N ALA A 78 10.13 -15.40 -5.14
CA ALA A 78 9.10 -16.09 -5.90
C ALA A 78 7.73 -15.89 -5.28
N PRO A 79 6.68 -15.71 -6.10
CA PRO A 79 5.33 -15.58 -5.56
C PRO A 79 4.85 -16.93 -5.01
N HIS A 80 4.04 -16.88 -3.97
CA HIS A 80 3.48 -18.10 -3.40
C HIS A 80 1.97 -17.95 -3.24
N SER A 81 1.28 -19.07 -3.28
CA SER A 81 -0.17 -19.08 -3.20
C SER A 81 -0.64 -18.97 -1.77
N THR A 82 -1.91 -18.59 -1.63
CA THR A 82 -2.54 -18.50 -0.32
C THR A 82 -2.49 -19.87 0.36
N GLY A 83 -2.02 -19.87 1.60
CA GLY A 83 -1.96 -21.10 2.37
C GLY A 83 -0.71 -21.94 2.13
N ALA A 84 0.18 -21.50 1.29
CA ALA A 84 1.44 -22.23 1.07
C ALA A 84 2.29 -22.22 2.33
N THR A 85 2.86 -23.36 2.67
CA THR A 85 3.73 -23.49 3.84
C THR A 85 5.20 -23.40 3.48
N PHE A 86 5.55 -23.74 2.24
CA PHE A 86 6.92 -23.68 1.76
C PHE A 86 6.96 -23.05 0.39
N CYS A 87 8.08 -22.38 0.10
CA CYS A 87 8.28 -21.81 -1.21
C CYS A 87 8.47 -22.91 -2.23
N TRP A 88 7.76 -22.83 -3.35
CA TRP A 88 7.86 -23.85 -4.39
C TRP A 88 9.20 -23.79 -5.11
N GLN A 89 9.88 -22.66 -5.05
CA GLN A 89 11.13 -22.49 -5.79
C GLN A 89 12.36 -22.80 -4.93
N CYS A 90 12.44 -22.27 -3.72
CA CYS A 90 13.63 -22.43 -2.90
C CYS A 90 13.43 -23.33 -1.68
N GLY A 91 12.19 -23.68 -1.37
CA GLY A 91 11.91 -24.60 -0.27
C GLY A 91 11.90 -23.96 1.11
N GLN A 92 12.10 -22.67 1.20
CA GLN A 92 12.11 -22.01 2.51
C GLN A 92 10.70 -22.02 3.13
N PRO A 93 10.61 -22.18 4.47
CA PRO A 93 9.32 -22.13 5.13
C PRO A 93 8.73 -20.73 5.04
N LEU A 94 7.48 -20.66 4.62
CA LEU A 94 6.79 -19.39 4.48
C LEU A 94 6.09 -18.97 5.76
N LEU A 95 5.83 -19.91 6.66
CA LEU A 95 5.18 -19.60 7.92
C LEU A 95 5.99 -18.67 8.81
N GLN A 96 7.29 -18.70 8.66
CA GLN A 96 8.16 -17.83 9.43
C GLN A 96 8.07 -16.37 9.00
N GLN A 97 7.43 -16.12 7.88
CA GLN A 97 7.34 -14.79 7.30
C GLN A 97 6.00 -14.11 7.55
N VAL A 98 5.10 -14.81 8.23
CA VAL A 98 3.77 -14.26 8.45
C VAL A 98 3.68 -13.61 9.82
N PRO A 99 2.79 -12.61 9.96
CA PRO A 99 2.64 -11.91 11.24
C PRO A 99 2.16 -12.77 12.39
N SER A 100 1.78 -14.01 12.12
CA SER A 100 1.35 -14.92 13.18
C SER A 100 2.44 -15.12 14.22
N ASP A 101 3.69 -14.92 13.84
CA ASP A 101 4.77 -14.98 14.81
C ASP A 101 4.60 -13.95 15.91
N ALA A 102 4.13 -12.77 15.54
CA ALA A 102 3.85 -11.74 16.53
C ALA A 102 2.70 -12.15 17.44
N ILE A 103 1.76 -12.91 16.90
CA ILE A 103 0.65 -13.42 17.71
C ILE A 103 1.15 -14.38 18.76
N LEU A 104 2.05 -15.24 18.38
CA LEU A 104 2.58 -16.24 19.30
C LEU A 104 3.43 -15.64 20.39
N ARG A 105 3.97 -14.47 20.17
CA ARG A 105 4.85 -13.82 21.14
C ARG A 105 4.13 -12.99 22.17
N ARG A 106 2.83 -12.86 22.07
CA ARG A 106 2.07 -12.05 23.01
C ARG A 106 1.80 -12.76 24.33
#